data_43e4583589be6667a05d58fd7362051b
#
_entry.id   43e4583589be6667a05d58fd7362051b
#
_cell.length_a   1.000
_cell.length_b   1.000
_cell.length_c   1.000
_cell.angle_alpha   90.00
_cell.angle_beta   90.00
_cell.angle_gamma   90.00
#
_symmetry.space_group_name_H-M   'P 1'
#
loop_
_entity.id
_entity.type
_entity.pdbx_description
1 polymer ?
#
loop_
_entity_poly.entity_id
_entity_poly.type
_entity_poly.pdbx_seq_one_letter_code
_entity_poly.pdbx_strand_id
1 'polypeptide(L)'
;MQLFYVIKADFLRWFGKKNFIVGFISILILNYFIVLQNIEGFKESNIINLVFYYMEDPFYIINFIVVASIMGTSYCEEKESGYFTFWIKRCNEKKYIFSKIINSFFSAFLLLASGMFCWILSLGIMLPWKDNSSDQFQVIIEQGMGNLLKNGHYIQYYIWYCVGVGMMAGVLSTGTFVISLFVKNRTVVIIFGAVLFYLNVSYLQ
;
A
#
# COMPACT_ATOMS: atom_id res chain seq x y z
N MET A 1 3.96 25.76 -14.69
CA MET A 1 2.49 25.65 -14.77
C MET A 1 2.03 24.32 -15.41
N GLN A 2 2.56 23.91 -16.56
CA GLN A 2 2.15 22.68 -17.26
C GLN A 2 2.29 21.37 -16.45
N LEU A 3 3.39 21.19 -15.66
CA LEU A 3 3.64 19.97 -14.88
C LEU A 3 2.53 19.70 -13.85
N PHE A 4 2.12 20.73 -13.11
CA PHE A 4 1.06 20.61 -12.10
C PHE A 4 -0.28 20.17 -12.69
N TYR A 5 -0.64 20.70 -13.87
CA TYR A 5 -1.85 20.27 -14.57
C TYR A 5 -1.79 18.81 -15.02
N VAL A 6 -0.61 18.33 -15.45
CA VAL A 6 -0.42 16.92 -15.85
C VAL A 6 -0.57 16.02 -14.63
N ILE A 7 0.09 16.34 -13.51
CA ILE A 7 -0.02 15.60 -12.25
C ILE A 7 -1.48 15.53 -11.79
N LYS A 8 -2.17 16.68 -11.76
CA LYS A 8 -3.57 16.75 -11.33
C LYS A 8 -4.50 15.94 -12.24
N ALA A 9 -4.33 16.05 -13.55
CA ALA A 9 -5.14 15.31 -14.51
C ALA A 9 -4.93 13.78 -14.40
N ASP A 10 -3.69 13.35 -14.27
CA ASP A 10 -3.36 11.93 -14.07
C ASP A 10 -3.91 11.41 -12.75
N PHE A 11 -3.80 12.18 -11.67
CA PHE A 11 -4.30 11.82 -10.36
C PHE A 11 -5.84 11.65 -10.35
N LEU A 12 -6.56 12.64 -10.89
CA LEU A 12 -8.03 12.58 -11.01
C LEU A 12 -8.49 11.42 -11.90
N ARG A 13 -7.79 11.19 -13.01
CA ARG A 13 -8.07 10.08 -13.90
C ARG A 13 -7.87 8.74 -13.19
N TRP A 14 -6.90 8.67 -12.29
CA TRP A 14 -6.59 7.46 -11.57
C TRP A 14 -7.65 7.11 -10.53
N PHE A 15 -8.09 8.08 -9.73
CA PHE A 15 -9.19 7.91 -8.78
C PHE A 15 -10.54 7.55 -9.47
N GLY A 16 -10.78 8.07 -10.66
CA GLY A 16 -11.96 7.76 -11.46
C GLY A 16 -11.92 6.39 -12.16
N LYS A 17 -10.77 5.69 -12.16
CA LYS A 17 -10.66 4.37 -12.77
C LYS A 17 -11.23 3.29 -11.87
N LYS A 18 -11.93 2.31 -12.48
CA LYS A 18 -12.38 1.08 -11.81
C LYS A 18 -11.26 0.36 -11.06
N ASN A 19 -10.02 0.47 -11.54
CA ASN A 19 -8.84 -0.18 -10.96
C ASN A 19 -8.55 0.26 -9.51
N PHE A 20 -8.82 1.53 -9.16
CA PHE A 20 -8.66 1.98 -7.78
C PHE A 20 -9.65 1.29 -6.84
N ILE A 21 -10.93 1.26 -7.23
CA ILE A 21 -11.99 0.62 -6.44
C ILE A 21 -11.72 -0.88 -6.31
N VAL A 22 -11.35 -1.52 -7.41
CA VAL A 22 -10.99 -2.95 -7.41
C VAL A 22 -9.79 -3.21 -6.51
N GLY A 23 -8.74 -2.39 -6.58
CA GLY A 23 -7.57 -2.50 -5.71
C GLY A 23 -7.93 -2.32 -4.23
N PHE A 24 -8.74 -1.33 -3.91
CA PHE A 24 -9.20 -1.07 -2.54
C PHE A 24 -10.00 -2.25 -1.97
N ILE A 25 -10.96 -2.76 -2.75
CA ILE A 25 -11.76 -3.93 -2.36
C ILE A 25 -10.87 -5.17 -2.21
N SER A 26 -9.91 -5.38 -3.13
CA SER A 26 -8.97 -6.51 -3.06
C SER A 26 -8.13 -6.47 -1.78
N ILE A 27 -7.64 -5.31 -1.36
CA ILE A 27 -6.91 -5.14 -0.10
C ILE A 27 -7.79 -5.50 1.09
N LEU A 28 -9.03 -5.03 1.13
CA LEU A 28 -9.95 -5.36 2.21
C LEU A 28 -10.23 -6.87 2.28
N ILE A 29 -10.51 -7.50 1.14
CA ILE A 29 -10.76 -8.96 1.07
C ILE A 29 -9.53 -9.74 1.55
N LEU A 30 -8.33 -9.38 1.10
CA LEU A 30 -7.09 -10.05 1.52
C LEU A 30 -6.86 -9.92 3.02
N ASN A 31 -7.06 -8.72 3.58
CA ASN A 31 -6.87 -8.49 5.00
C ASN A 31 -7.86 -9.31 5.84
N TYR A 32 -9.13 -9.37 5.43
CA TYR A 32 -10.11 -10.23 6.10
C TYR A 32 -9.82 -11.71 5.91
N PHE A 33 -9.32 -12.13 4.76
CA PHE A 33 -8.96 -13.52 4.51
C PHE A 33 -7.87 -14.01 5.47
N ILE A 34 -6.84 -13.20 5.72
CA ILE A 34 -5.77 -13.50 6.68
C ILE A 34 -6.33 -13.65 8.09
N VAL A 35 -7.25 -12.76 8.50
CA VAL A 35 -7.91 -12.84 9.80
C VAL A 35 -8.77 -14.09 9.92
N LEU A 36 -9.48 -14.48 8.87
CA LEU A 36 -10.34 -15.66 8.85
C LEU A 36 -9.55 -16.97 8.99
N GLN A 37 -8.31 -17.02 8.56
CA GLN A 37 -7.46 -18.20 8.77
C GLN A 37 -7.14 -18.47 10.25
N ASN A 38 -7.22 -17.44 11.10
CA ASN A 38 -6.90 -17.49 12.53
C ASN A 38 -8.14 -17.24 13.42
N ILE A 39 -9.32 -17.70 12.98
CA ILE A 39 -10.62 -17.41 13.64
C ILE A 39 -10.66 -17.78 15.12
N GLU A 40 -10.02 -18.88 15.53
CA GLU A 40 -10.03 -19.31 16.94
C GLU A 40 -9.29 -18.32 17.84
N GLY A 41 -8.16 -17.79 17.38
CA GLY A 41 -7.44 -16.71 18.07
C GLY A 41 -8.12 -15.34 18.00
N PHE A 42 -9.02 -15.15 17.02
CA PHE A 42 -9.71 -13.87 16.80
C PHE A 42 -10.70 -13.52 17.94
N LYS A 43 -11.40 -14.49 18.51
CA LYS A 43 -12.44 -14.27 19.54
C LYS A 43 -11.87 -13.81 20.88
N GLU A 44 -10.63 -14.15 21.17
CA GLU A 44 -9.94 -13.82 22.43
C GLU A 44 -8.85 -12.76 22.25
N SER A 45 -8.65 -12.23 21.02
CA SER A 45 -7.60 -11.29 20.71
C SER A 45 -8.08 -9.84 20.77
N ASN A 46 -7.15 -8.94 20.98
CA ASN A 46 -7.33 -7.49 20.82
C ASN A 46 -6.79 -7.04 19.44
N ILE A 47 -7.10 -5.81 19.03
CA ILE A 47 -6.66 -5.26 17.75
C ILE A 47 -5.14 -5.24 17.63
N ILE A 48 -4.44 -4.95 18.71
CA ILE A 48 -2.96 -4.83 18.72
C ILE A 48 -2.33 -6.17 18.36
N ASN A 49 -2.75 -7.24 19.03
CA ASN A 49 -2.25 -8.58 18.76
C ASN A 49 -2.59 -9.02 17.34
N LEU A 50 -3.81 -8.72 16.89
CA LEU A 50 -4.27 -9.14 15.57
C LEU A 50 -3.50 -8.42 14.45
N VAL A 51 -3.25 -7.11 14.58
CA VAL A 51 -2.43 -6.36 13.60
C VAL A 51 -0.99 -6.84 13.63
N PHE A 52 -0.45 -7.21 14.79
CA PHE A 52 0.89 -7.75 14.90
C PHE A 52 1.02 -9.10 14.20
N TYR A 53 0.14 -10.06 14.49
CA TYR A 53 0.09 -11.35 13.77
C TYR A 53 -0.10 -11.19 12.27
N TYR A 54 -0.92 -10.23 11.86
CA TYR A 54 -1.12 -9.92 10.46
C TYR A 54 0.18 -9.46 9.78
N MET A 55 1.03 -8.71 10.46
CA MET A 55 2.32 -8.25 9.91
C MET A 55 3.33 -9.39 9.74
N GLU A 56 3.28 -10.39 10.61
CA GLU A 56 4.13 -11.58 10.53
C GLU A 56 3.65 -12.59 9.49
N ASP A 57 2.40 -12.48 9.03
CA ASP A 57 1.83 -13.41 8.06
C ASP A 57 2.46 -13.22 6.66
N PRO A 58 2.95 -14.29 6.01
CA PRO A 58 3.51 -14.20 4.66
C PRO A 58 2.55 -13.61 3.62
N PHE A 59 1.24 -13.78 3.80
CA PHE A 59 0.22 -13.23 2.90
C PHE A 59 0.13 -11.69 2.96
N TYR A 60 0.66 -11.05 4.01
CA TYR A 60 0.79 -9.60 4.08
C TYR A 60 1.49 -9.01 2.85
N ILE A 61 2.49 -9.71 2.34
CA ILE A 61 3.26 -9.34 1.13
C ILE A 61 2.35 -9.15 -0.09
N ILE A 62 1.28 -9.92 -0.19
CA ILE A 62 0.37 -9.89 -1.36
C ILE A 62 -0.27 -8.51 -1.52
N ASN A 63 -0.55 -7.78 -0.43
CA ASN A 63 -1.09 -6.43 -0.52
C ASN A 63 -0.15 -5.48 -1.29
N PHE A 64 1.15 -5.57 -1.04
CA PHE A 64 2.14 -4.75 -1.76
C PHE A 64 2.24 -5.15 -3.23
N ILE A 65 2.18 -6.45 -3.53
CA ILE A 65 2.19 -6.96 -4.91
C ILE A 65 0.96 -6.47 -5.67
N VAL A 66 -0.23 -6.51 -5.05
CA VAL A 66 -1.47 -6.01 -5.65
C VAL A 66 -1.35 -4.52 -5.97
N VAL A 67 -0.90 -3.72 -5.00
CA VAL A 67 -0.73 -2.27 -5.19
C VAL A 67 0.33 -1.98 -6.26
N ALA A 68 1.48 -2.64 -6.20
CA ALA A 68 2.56 -2.47 -7.17
C ALA A 68 2.13 -2.90 -8.59
N SER A 69 1.31 -3.96 -8.71
CA SER A 69 0.79 -4.41 -10.00
C SER A 69 -0.15 -3.39 -10.64
N ILE A 70 -1.04 -2.79 -9.86
CA ILE A 70 -2.01 -1.82 -10.35
C ILE A 70 -1.34 -0.51 -10.76
N MET A 71 -0.36 -0.04 -9.96
CA MET A 71 0.28 1.26 -10.15
C MET A 71 1.51 1.19 -11.04
N GLY A 72 2.40 0.22 -10.79
CA GLY A 72 3.66 0.09 -11.48
C GLY A 72 3.49 -0.27 -12.96
N THR A 73 2.41 -0.97 -13.34
CA THR A 73 2.15 -1.36 -14.74
C THR A 73 1.44 -0.29 -15.56
N SER A 74 1.09 0.83 -14.98
CA SER A 74 0.33 1.90 -15.67
C SER A 74 1.02 2.42 -16.95
N TYR A 75 2.35 2.43 -16.98
CA TYR A 75 3.13 2.81 -18.16
C TYR A 75 3.01 1.79 -19.28
N CYS A 76 3.06 0.50 -18.97
CA CYS A 76 2.88 -0.57 -19.96
C CYS A 76 1.49 -0.45 -20.62
N GLU A 77 0.44 -0.22 -19.84
CA GLU A 77 -0.94 -0.04 -20.33
C GLU A 77 -1.05 1.19 -21.25
N GLU A 78 -0.42 2.31 -20.89
CA GLU A 78 -0.46 3.53 -21.71
C GLU A 78 0.35 3.39 -23.00
N LYS A 79 1.41 2.60 -22.98
CA LYS A 79 2.20 2.30 -24.16
C LYS A 79 1.47 1.36 -25.13
N GLU A 80 0.84 0.31 -24.59
CA GLU A 80 0.03 -0.63 -25.38
C GLU A 80 -1.18 0.05 -26.02
N SER A 81 -1.84 0.97 -25.30
CA SER A 81 -3.00 1.73 -25.80
C SER A 81 -2.65 2.88 -26.75
N GLY A 82 -1.35 3.15 -26.99
CA GLY A 82 -0.88 4.30 -27.77
C GLY A 82 -1.06 5.67 -27.09
N TYR A 83 -1.58 5.69 -25.88
CA TYR A 83 -1.84 6.93 -25.14
C TYR A 83 -0.56 7.68 -24.77
N PHE A 84 0.53 6.96 -24.63
CA PHE A 84 1.88 7.51 -24.41
C PHE A 84 2.31 8.49 -25.51
N THR A 85 2.09 8.15 -26.80
CA THR A 85 2.46 9.03 -27.92
C THR A 85 1.68 10.32 -27.96
N PHE A 86 0.44 10.31 -27.49
CA PHE A 86 -0.41 11.50 -27.39
C PHE A 86 0.11 12.48 -26.32
N TRP A 87 0.58 11.96 -25.17
CA TRP A 87 1.11 12.79 -24.10
C TRP A 87 2.48 13.38 -24.44
N ILE A 88 3.38 12.62 -25.06
CA ILE A 88 4.70 13.13 -25.45
C ILE A 88 4.60 14.30 -26.43
N LYS A 89 3.63 14.27 -27.34
CA LYS A 89 3.39 15.38 -28.27
C LYS A 89 2.94 16.68 -27.55
N ARG A 90 2.32 16.57 -26.38
CA ARG A 90 1.82 17.72 -25.60
C ARG A 90 2.77 18.19 -24.51
N CYS A 91 3.49 17.25 -23.91
CA CYS A 91 4.41 17.50 -22.82
C CYS A 91 5.77 16.88 -23.14
N ASN A 92 6.85 17.51 -22.68
CA ASN A 92 8.19 16.95 -22.80
C ASN A 92 8.22 15.58 -22.07
N GLU A 93 8.88 14.59 -22.66
CA GLU A 93 9.02 13.23 -22.13
C GLU A 93 9.49 13.20 -20.67
N LYS A 94 10.49 14.01 -20.32
CA LYS A 94 10.98 14.12 -18.93
C LYS A 94 9.90 14.56 -17.94
N LYS A 95 9.04 15.53 -18.33
CA LYS A 95 7.95 16.00 -17.49
C LYS A 95 6.88 14.94 -17.30
N TYR A 96 6.60 14.19 -18.36
CA TYR A 96 5.66 13.06 -18.31
C TYR A 96 6.14 11.97 -17.35
N ILE A 97 7.39 11.50 -17.51
CA ILE A 97 7.96 10.46 -16.63
C ILE A 97 7.97 10.91 -15.18
N PHE A 98 8.40 12.15 -14.90
CA PHE A 98 8.40 12.70 -13.55
C PHE A 98 7.00 12.78 -12.93
N SER A 99 6.00 13.22 -13.71
CA SER A 99 4.60 13.21 -13.28
C SER A 99 4.12 11.80 -12.91
N LYS A 100 4.49 10.80 -13.71
CA LYS A 100 4.11 9.40 -13.47
C LYS A 100 4.76 8.81 -12.22
N ILE A 101 6.02 9.14 -11.95
CA ILE A 101 6.71 8.74 -10.71
C ILE A 101 5.94 9.26 -9.49
N ILE A 102 5.64 10.57 -9.48
CA ILE A 102 4.89 11.19 -8.38
C ILE A 102 3.50 10.55 -8.23
N ASN A 103 2.78 10.39 -9.33
CA ASN A 103 1.44 9.79 -9.28
C ASN A 103 1.46 8.33 -8.84
N SER A 104 2.43 7.53 -9.30
CA SER A 104 2.59 6.14 -8.87
C SER A 104 2.83 6.05 -7.37
N PHE A 105 3.71 6.90 -6.83
CA PHE A 105 3.98 6.97 -5.40
C PHE A 105 2.71 7.31 -4.60
N PHE A 106 2.11 8.46 -4.88
CA PHE A 106 0.97 8.94 -4.08
C PHE A 106 -0.27 8.06 -4.22
N SER A 107 -0.50 7.50 -5.40
CA SER A 107 -1.64 6.63 -5.63
C SER A 107 -1.49 5.30 -4.88
N ALA A 108 -0.30 4.70 -4.90
CA ALA A 108 0.00 3.49 -4.15
C ALA A 108 -0.06 3.73 -2.64
N PHE A 109 0.54 4.83 -2.19
CA PHE A 109 0.48 5.28 -0.80
C PHE A 109 -0.97 5.39 -0.31
N LEU A 110 -1.80 6.15 -1.03
CA LEU A 110 -3.19 6.37 -0.62
C LEU A 110 -4.01 5.09 -0.67
N LEU A 111 -3.80 4.26 -1.68
CA LEU A 111 -4.55 3.01 -1.83
C LEU A 111 -4.30 2.07 -0.66
N LEU A 112 -3.04 1.80 -0.32
CA LEU A 112 -2.71 0.87 0.76
C LEU A 112 -3.01 1.48 2.13
N ALA A 113 -2.63 2.74 2.37
CA ALA A 113 -2.88 3.41 3.64
C ALA A 113 -4.38 3.49 3.96
N SER A 114 -5.22 3.87 2.98
CA SER A 114 -6.67 3.94 3.19
C SER A 114 -7.31 2.57 3.35
N GLY A 115 -6.86 1.56 2.60
CA GLY A 115 -7.35 0.18 2.71
C GLY A 115 -7.05 -0.42 4.08
N MET A 116 -5.81 -0.26 4.55
CA MET A 116 -5.39 -0.71 5.88
C MET A 116 -6.14 0.03 7.00
N PHE A 117 -6.26 1.35 6.87
CA PHE A 117 -6.96 2.16 7.88
C PHE A 117 -8.43 1.79 7.99
N CYS A 118 -9.14 1.62 6.88
CA CYS A 118 -10.54 1.17 6.87
C CYS A 118 -10.69 -0.23 7.47
N TRP A 119 -9.77 -1.14 7.18
CA TRP A 119 -9.76 -2.48 7.77
C TRP A 119 -9.59 -2.42 9.30
N ILE A 120 -8.59 -1.69 9.81
CA ILE A 120 -8.34 -1.53 11.25
C ILE A 120 -9.54 -0.88 11.95
N LEU A 121 -10.14 0.16 11.37
CA LEU A 121 -11.35 0.77 11.92
C LEU A 121 -12.51 -0.22 12.00
N SER A 122 -12.69 -1.06 11.00
CA SER A 122 -13.76 -2.07 11.00
C SER A 122 -13.52 -3.14 12.08
N LEU A 123 -12.28 -3.52 12.35
CA LEU A 123 -11.94 -4.39 13.48
C LEU A 123 -12.20 -3.70 14.82
N GLY A 124 -11.97 -2.38 14.91
CA GLY A 124 -12.21 -1.58 16.11
C GLY A 124 -13.68 -1.49 16.52
N ILE A 125 -14.61 -1.83 15.64
CA ILE A 125 -16.03 -1.97 15.96
C ILE A 125 -16.32 -3.31 16.62
N MET A 126 -15.53 -4.35 16.32
CA MET A 126 -15.77 -5.73 16.74
C MET A 126 -14.91 -6.15 17.94
N LEU A 127 -13.73 -5.58 18.08
CA LEU A 127 -12.73 -5.99 19.05
C LEU A 127 -12.33 -4.84 19.99
N PRO A 128 -11.90 -5.16 21.22
CA PRO A 128 -11.36 -4.16 22.15
C PRO A 128 -10.04 -3.60 21.63
N TRP A 129 -9.88 -2.28 21.79
CA TRP A 129 -8.66 -1.57 21.40
C TRP A 129 -7.47 -1.88 22.31
N LYS A 130 -7.72 -2.32 23.53
CA LYS A 130 -6.71 -2.48 24.57
C LYS A 130 -6.88 -3.81 25.31
N ASP A 131 -5.75 -4.51 25.47
CA ASP A 131 -5.57 -5.52 26.48
C ASP A 131 -4.21 -5.30 27.15
N ASN A 132 -4.21 -4.97 28.44
CA ASN A 132 -3.00 -4.69 29.19
C ASN A 132 -2.18 -5.93 29.54
N SER A 133 -2.71 -7.13 29.30
CA SER A 133 -2.16 -8.41 29.70
C SER A 133 -1.29 -9.08 28.66
N SER A 134 -1.22 -8.57 27.43
CA SER A 134 -0.45 -9.21 26.37
C SER A 134 1.02 -8.79 26.39
N ASP A 135 1.91 -9.80 26.36
CA ASP A 135 3.37 -9.58 26.28
C ASP A 135 3.75 -8.74 25.04
N GLN A 136 3.01 -8.91 23.95
CA GLN A 136 3.19 -8.16 22.72
C GLN A 136 2.92 -6.66 22.89
N PHE A 137 1.96 -6.28 23.74
CA PHE A 137 1.70 -4.88 24.05
C PHE A 137 2.91 -4.21 24.69
N GLN A 138 3.63 -4.92 25.54
CA GLN A 138 4.84 -4.39 26.18
C GLN A 138 5.97 -4.20 25.18
N VAL A 139 6.17 -5.14 24.26
CA VAL A 139 7.18 -5.04 23.20
C VAL A 139 6.91 -3.84 22.28
N ILE A 140 5.65 -3.64 21.87
CA ILE A 140 5.29 -2.53 20.99
C ILE A 140 5.41 -1.17 21.69
N ILE A 141 5.14 -1.10 23.00
CA ILE A 141 5.29 0.12 23.78
C ILE A 141 6.74 0.60 23.86
N GLU A 142 7.69 -0.31 23.88
CA GLU A 142 9.12 0.03 23.90
C GLU A 142 9.64 0.51 22.54
N GLN A 143 8.90 0.26 21.47
CA GLN A 143 9.28 0.64 20.10
C GLN A 143 8.64 1.98 19.67
N GLY A 144 9.44 2.89 19.16
CA GLY A 144 9.07 4.08 18.40
C GLY A 144 7.89 4.90 18.96
N MET A 145 6.70 4.66 18.42
CA MET A 145 5.48 5.41 18.77
C MET A 145 4.64 4.79 19.88
N GLY A 146 5.17 3.83 20.62
CA GLY A 146 4.49 3.13 21.71
C GLY A 146 3.94 4.06 22.81
N ASN A 147 4.50 5.26 22.98
CA ASN A 147 3.97 6.28 23.89
C ASN A 147 2.53 6.69 23.57
N LEU A 148 2.10 6.63 22.29
CA LEU A 148 0.73 6.91 21.89
C LEU A 148 -0.24 5.84 22.40
N LEU A 149 0.18 4.58 22.40
CA LEU A 149 -0.58 3.46 22.94
C LEU A 149 -0.70 3.54 24.47
N LYS A 150 0.39 3.91 25.17
CA LYS A 150 0.38 4.14 26.62
C LYS A 150 -0.63 5.20 27.03
N ASN A 151 -0.71 6.28 26.24
CA ASN A 151 -1.59 7.41 26.52
C ASN A 151 -3.04 7.19 26.03
N GLY A 152 -3.36 6.02 25.46
CA GLY A 152 -4.69 5.70 24.96
C GLY A 152 -5.05 6.32 23.59
N HIS A 153 -4.06 6.88 22.88
CA HIS A 153 -4.26 7.48 21.54
C HIS A 153 -4.15 6.44 20.43
N TYR A 154 -4.99 5.38 20.49
CA TYR A 154 -4.93 4.25 19.57
C TYR A 154 -5.11 4.64 18.09
N ILE A 155 -6.10 5.51 17.81
CA ILE A 155 -6.38 5.95 16.42
C ILE A 155 -5.18 6.68 15.83
N GLN A 156 -4.51 7.54 16.62
CA GLN A 156 -3.31 8.25 16.17
C GLN A 156 -2.16 7.28 15.87
N TYR A 157 -1.96 6.28 16.71
CA TYR A 157 -0.96 5.24 16.48
C TYR A 157 -1.22 4.53 15.15
N TYR A 158 -2.45 4.08 14.89
CA TYR A 158 -2.78 3.37 13.65
C TYR A 158 -2.76 4.27 12.40
N ILE A 159 -3.04 5.56 12.53
CA ILE A 159 -2.83 6.51 11.42
C ILE A 159 -1.36 6.53 11.02
N TRP A 160 -0.45 6.67 11.98
CA TRP A 160 0.98 6.68 11.69
C TRP A 160 1.48 5.35 11.15
N TYR A 161 0.97 4.25 11.68
CA TYR A 161 1.24 2.91 11.15
C TYR A 161 0.83 2.80 9.68
N CYS A 162 -0.41 3.18 9.33
CA CYS A 162 -0.91 3.16 7.95
C CYS A 162 -0.11 4.09 7.03
N VAL A 163 0.35 5.24 7.53
CA VAL A 163 1.25 6.13 6.79
C VAL A 163 2.58 5.44 6.49
N GLY A 164 3.18 4.76 7.45
CA GLY A 164 4.43 4.00 7.24
C GLY A 164 4.29 2.91 6.18
N VAL A 165 3.25 2.08 6.31
CA VAL A 165 2.93 1.00 5.34
C VAL A 165 2.64 1.58 3.95
N GLY A 166 1.88 2.67 3.88
CA GLY A 166 1.60 3.37 2.64
C GLY A 166 2.86 3.94 1.98
N MET A 167 3.79 4.51 2.75
CA MET A 167 5.08 5.00 2.22
C MET A 167 5.90 3.86 1.60
N MET A 168 5.97 2.71 2.25
CA MET A 168 6.62 1.52 1.68
C MET A 168 5.98 1.10 0.34
N ALA A 169 4.64 1.07 0.28
CA ALA A 169 3.92 0.77 -0.96
C ALA A 169 4.22 1.79 -2.06
N GLY A 170 4.29 3.08 -1.72
CA GLY A 170 4.65 4.15 -2.64
C GLY A 170 6.04 3.95 -3.24
N VAL A 171 7.05 3.67 -2.41
CA VAL A 171 8.43 3.41 -2.86
C VAL A 171 8.49 2.18 -3.78
N LEU A 172 7.86 1.08 -3.40
CA LEU A 172 7.83 -0.14 -4.19
C LEU A 172 7.14 0.05 -5.53
N SER A 173 6.01 0.76 -5.54
CA SER A 173 5.28 1.08 -6.76
C SER A 173 6.09 1.98 -7.70
N THR A 174 6.84 2.94 -7.18
CA THR A 174 7.75 3.75 -8.00
C THR A 174 8.91 2.93 -8.55
N GLY A 175 9.45 2.00 -7.77
CA GLY A 175 10.47 1.05 -8.23
C GLY A 175 9.97 0.19 -9.39
N THR A 176 8.79 -0.41 -9.25
CA THR A 176 8.14 -1.20 -10.32
C THR A 176 7.83 -0.35 -11.56
N PHE A 177 7.39 0.90 -11.38
CA PHE A 177 7.19 1.83 -12.49
C PHE A 177 8.49 2.10 -13.23
N VAL A 178 9.61 2.38 -12.53
CA VAL A 178 10.92 2.61 -13.17
C VAL A 178 11.33 1.40 -14.00
N ILE A 179 11.13 0.18 -13.50
CA ILE A 179 11.41 -1.05 -14.26
C ILE A 179 10.53 -1.16 -15.50
N SER A 180 9.26 -0.74 -15.42
CA SER A 180 8.34 -0.75 -16.55
C SER A 180 8.79 0.13 -17.72
N LEU A 181 9.67 1.11 -17.49
CA LEU A 181 10.26 1.93 -18.56
C LEU A 181 11.18 1.10 -19.47
N PHE A 182 11.86 0.10 -18.90
CA PHE A 182 12.82 -0.76 -19.60
C PHE A 182 12.19 -2.04 -20.12
N VAL A 183 11.23 -2.61 -19.37
CA VAL A 183 10.60 -3.90 -19.66
C VAL A 183 9.18 -3.69 -20.15
N LYS A 184 8.89 -4.17 -21.38
CA LYS A 184 7.56 -4.03 -21.99
C LYS A 184 6.56 -5.06 -21.47
N ASN A 185 7.04 -6.19 -20.94
CA ASN A 185 6.18 -7.28 -20.50
C ASN A 185 5.64 -7.00 -19.10
N ARG A 186 4.33 -6.81 -19.00
CA ARG A 186 3.61 -6.51 -17.76
C ARG A 186 3.84 -7.56 -16.66
N THR A 187 3.84 -8.83 -17.01
CA THR A 187 4.04 -9.94 -16.05
C THR A 187 5.41 -9.88 -15.42
N VAL A 188 6.45 -9.59 -16.22
CA VAL A 188 7.83 -9.47 -15.72
C VAL A 188 7.96 -8.29 -14.75
N VAL A 189 7.30 -7.17 -15.05
CA VAL A 189 7.29 -5.99 -14.16
C VAL A 189 6.68 -6.31 -12.80
N ILE A 190 5.56 -7.07 -12.78
CA ILE A 190 4.90 -7.49 -11.53
C ILE A 190 5.80 -8.42 -10.71
N ILE A 191 6.39 -9.43 -11.36
CA ILE A 191 7.31 -10.37 -10.69
C ILE A 191 8.49 -9.62 -10.09
N PHE A 192 9.04 -8.65 -10.82
CA PHE A 192 10.16 -7.86 -10.32
C PHE A 192 9.78 -6.99 -9.11
N GLY A 193 8.55 -6.46 -9.11
CA GLY A 193 7.99 -5.76 -7.95
C GLY A 193 7.94 -6.64 -6.70
N ALA A 194 7.52 -7.89 -6.85
CA ALA A 194 7.50 -8.87 -5.76
C ALA A 194 8.92 -9.20 -5.26
N VAL A 195 9.88 -9.36 -6.17
CA VAL A 195 11.30 -9.60 -5.82
C VAL A 195 11.88 -8.40 -5.08
N LEU A 196 11.63 -7.17 -5.53
CA LEU A 196 12.08 -5.97 -4.84
C LEU A 196 11.53 -5.88 -3.42
N PHE A 197 10.26 -6.25 -3.22
CA PHE A 197 9.68 -6.28 -1.89
C PHE A 197 10.39 -7.31 -1.00
N TYR A 198 10.55 -8.53 -1.49
CA TYR A 198 11.22 -9.61 -0.74
C TYR A 198 12.64 -9.23 -0.33
N LEU A 199 13.41 -8.61 -1.22
CA LEU A 199 14.74 -8.11 -0.91
C LEU A 199 14.71 -7.04 0.18
N ASN A 200 13.77 -6.09 0.14
CA ASN A 200 13.65 -5.07 1.19
C ASN A 200 13.34 -5.69 2.55
N VAL A 201 12.44 -6.65 2.64
CA VAL A 201 12.08 -7.30 3.90
C VAL A 201 13.25 -8.14 4.44
N SER A 202 13.95 -8.89 3.60
CA SER A 202 15.07 -9.74 4.03
C SER A 202 16.34 -8.96 4.43
N TYR A 203 16.46 -7.69 4.04
CA TYR A 203 17.57 -6.82 4.49
C TYR A 203 17.25 -6.03 5.78
N LEU A 204 15.98 -5.97 6.18
CA LEU A 204 15.53 -5.23 7.37
C LEU A 204 15.33 -6.13 8.61
N GLN A 205 15.39 -7.44 8.42
CA GLN A 205 15.47 -8.43 9.50
C GLN A 205 16.92 -8.78 9.83
#